data_be295a19f282146369d7749dfe71af31
#
_entry.id   be295a19f282146369d7749dfe71af31
#
_cell.length_a   1.000
_cell.length_b   1.000
_cell.length_c   1.000
_cell.angle_alpha   90.00
_cell.angle_beta   90.00
_cell.angle_gamma   90.00
#
_symmetry.space_group_name_H-M   'P 1'
#
loop_
_entity.id
_entity.type
_entity.pdbx_description
1 polymer ?
#
loop_
_entity_poly.entity_id
_entity_poly.type
_entity_poly.pdbx_seq_one_letter_code
_entity_poly.pdbx_strand_id
1 'polypeptide(L)'
;KALKESQPQDIPTDEIGIKITSPWVPSDVIERFLQDTVSSNDGEIKIRYVPQTQAYDVAIDEWISRRDGVDNAWSVKRESPSGYKKTVFTFADAVKCALSGKSPVIYHPKGHYDDKATPDIESTEEAKRKVEELKSQFKDWVWEDSDRAERLTNIYNETQNVMVPRK
;
A
#
# COMPACT_ATOMS: atom_id res chain seq x y z
N LYS A 1 -5.26 28.89 30.01
CA LYS A 1 -5.14 29.81 28.86
C LYS A 1 -3.75 29.82 28.23
N ALA A 2 -2.73 29.90 29.04
CA ALA A 2 -1.37 29.87 28.50
C ALA A 2 -1.10 28.55 27.76
N LEU A 3 -1.58 27.43 28.28
CA LEU A 3 -1.42 26.16 27.61
C LEU A 3 -2.16 26.12 26.26
N LYS A 4 -3.35 26.71 26.21
CA LYS A 4 -4.14 26.76 24.99
C LYS A 4 -3.44 27.63 23.93
N GLU A 5 -2.86 28.72 24.34
CA GLU A 5 -2.14 29.63 23.45
C GLU A 5 -0.86 29.01 22.93
N SER A 6 -0.22 28.13 23.70
CA SER A 6 1.02 27.49 23.31
C SER A 6 0.84 26.25 22.44
N GLN A 7 -0.41 25.78 22.25
CA GLN A 7 -0.68 24.62 21.42
C GLN A 7 -0.77 25.01 19.95
N PRO A 8 -0.28 24.15 19.04
CA PRO A 8 -0.42 24.43 17.62
C PRO A 8 -1.89 24.41 17.22
N GLN A 9 -2.22 25.22 16.23
CA GLN A 9 -3.54 25.17 15.63
C GLN A 9 -3.69 23.87 14.82
N ASP A 10 -4.94 23.42 14.73
CA ASP A 10 -5.23 22.24 13.92
C ASP A 10 -4.91 22.50 12.45
N ILE A 11 -4.33 21.50 11.82
CA ILE A 11 -3.99 21.55 10.41
C ILE A 11 -5.21 21.09 9.61
N PRO A 12 -5.67 21.89 8.63
CA PRO A 12 -6.81 21.49 7.82
C PRO A 12 -6.48 20.32 6.90
N THR A 13 -7.51 19.58 6.52
CA THR A 13 -7.39 18.35 5.73
C THR A 13 -6.53 18.52 4.48
N ASP A 14 -6.69 19.61 3.77
CA ASP A 14 -5.98 19.86 2.52
C ASP A 14 -4.48 20.13 2.69
N GLU A 15 -4.04 20.36 3.92
CA GLU A 15 -2.62 20.57 4.23
C GLU A 15 -1.96 19.32 4.82
N ILE A 16 -2.70 18.25 5.06
CA ILE A 16 -2.17 17.02 5.64
C ILE A 16 -1.57 16.15 4.57
N GLY A 17 -0.26 15.87 4.67
CA GLY A 17 0.39 14.88 3.83
C GLY A 17 0.10 13.48 4.35
N ILE A 18 -0.35 12.59 3.48
CA ILE A 18 -0.66 11.22 3.84
C ILE A 18 -0.03 10.25 2.86
N LYS A 19 0.48 9.14 3.39
CA LYS A 19 0.99 8.02 2.61
C LYS A 19 0.37 6.74 3.17
N ILE A 20 0.29 5.71 2.36
CA ILE A 20 -0.21 4.41 2.82
C ILE A 20 0.63 3.86 3.98
N THR A 21 1.90 4.27 4.07
CA THR A 21 2.82 3.87 5.14
C THR A 21 2.88 4.85 6.30
N SER A 22 2.09 5.91 6.30
CA SER A 22 2.08 6.88 7.40
C SER A 22 1.68 6.16 8.70
N PRO A 23 2.52 6.20 9.75
CA PRO A 23 2.29 5.38 10.95
C PRO A 23 1.05 5.77 11.75
N TRP A 24 0.54 6.97 11.54
CA TRP A 24 -0.68 7.44 12.22
C TRP A 24 -1.97 6.98 11.53
N VAL A 25 -1.87 6.40 10.34
CA VAL A 25 -3.04 5.89 9.62
C VAL A 25 -3.46 4.54 10.21
N PRO A 26 -4.72 4.41 10.67
CA PRO A 26 -5.19 3.13 11.20
C PRO A 26 -5.19 2.03 10.13
N SER A 27 -4.83 0.81 10.53
CA SER A 27 -4.79 -0.31 9.58
C SER A 27 -6.18 -0.66 9.02
N ASP A 28 -7.26 -0.36 9.73
CA ASP A 28 -8.61 -0.58 9.19
C ASP A 28 -8.90 0.33 7.99
N VAL A 29 -8.30 1.51 7.94
CA VAL A 29 -8.43 2.43 6.79
C VAL A 29 -7.73 1.83 5.57
N ILE A 30 -6.52 1.30 5.77
CA ILE A 30 -5.78 0.63 4.70
C ILE A 30 -6.55 -0.58 4.19
N GLU A 31 -7.07 -1.39 5.10
CA GLU A 31 -7.86 -2.57 4.78
C GLU A 31 -9.08 -2.21 3.94
N ARG A 32 -9.79 -1.17 4.33
CA ARG A 32 -10.97 -0.70 3.58
C ARG A 32 -10.59 -0.20 2.19
N PHE A 33 -9.48 0.52 2.08
CA PHE A 33 -8.98 0.97 0.79
C PHE A 33 -8.75 -0.21 -0.15
N LEU A 34 -8.08 -1.25 0.36
CA LEU A 34 -7.80 -2.43 -0.46
C LEU A 34 -9.07 -3.19 -0.84
N GLN A 35 -10.01 -3.29 0.09
CA GLN A 35 -11.31 -3.90 -0.18
C GLN A 35 -12.05 -3.14 -1.30
N ASP A 36 -12.06 -1.82 -1.23
CA ASP A 36 -12.71 -0.99 -2.25
C ASP A 36 -11.98 -1.10 -3.60
N THR A 37 -10.66 -1.18 -3.58
CA THR A 37 -9.84 -1.25 -4.79
C THR A 37 -10.15 -2.52 -5.61
N VAL A 38 -10.37 -3.64 -4.94
CA VAL A 38 -10.60 -4.93 -5.62
C VAL A 38 -12.03 -5.44 -5.46
N SER A 39 -12.90 -4.64 -4.90
CA SER A 39 -14.31 -4.99 -4.66
C SER A 39 -14.45 -6.33 -3.92
N SER A 40 -13.69 -6.47 -2.83
CA SER A 40 -13.75 -7.67 -2.00
C SER A 40 -14.70 -7.48 -0.83
N ASN A 41 -15.07 -8.60 -0.22
CA ASN A 41 -15.92 -8.61 0.96
C ASN A 41 -15.09 -8.46 2.24
N ASP A 42 -15.78 -8.13 3.34
CA ASP A 42 -15.14 -8.06 4.64
C ASP A 42 -14.53 -9.41 5.02
N GLY A 43 -13.31 -9.37 5.53
CA GLY A 43 -12.61 -10.57 5.98
C GLY A 43 -11.72 -11.22 4.94
N GLU A 44 -11.88 -10.88 3.66
CA GLU A 44 -11.04 -11.43 2.59
C GLU A 44 -9.65 -10.78 2.53
N ILE A 45 -9.57 -9.56 3.02
CA ILE A 45 -8.31 -8.81 3.14
C ILE A 45 -8.18 -8.38 4.59
N LYS A 46 -7.06 -8.70 5.22
CA LYS A 46 -6.79 -8.27 6.58
C LYS A 46 -5.41 -7.63 6.67
N ILE A 47 -5.38 -6.44 7.25
CA ILE A 47 -4.14 -5.69 7.45
C ILE A 47 -4.01 -5.42 8.94
N ARG A 48 -2.87 -5.79 9.49
CA ARG A 48 -2.58 -5.57 10.90
C ARG A 48 -1.19 -4.98 11.06
N TYR A 49 -1.10 -3.91 11.82
CA TYR A 49 0.20 -3.34 12.16
C TYR A 49 0.76 -4.07 13.38
N VAL A 50 2.02 -4.48 13.29
CA VAL A 50 2.71 -5.18 14.38
C VAL A 50 3.76 -4.23 14.96
N PRO A 51 3.48 -3.59 16.11
CA PRO A 51 4.40 -2.58 16.67
C PRO A 51 5.79 -3.13 17.00
N GLN A 52 5.90 -4.39 17.39
CA GLN A 52 7.16 -5.01 17.77
C GLN A 52 8.16 -5.05 16.62
N THR A 53 7.67 -5.24 15.40
CA THR A 53 8.51 -5.29 14.20
C THR A 53 8.39 -4.03 13.35
N GLN A 54 7.49 -3.12 13.72
CA GLN A 54 7.16 -1.91 12.95
C GLN A 54 6.81 -2.26 11.50
N ALA A 55 6.07 -3.33 11.32
CA ALA A 55 5.71 -3.85 10.01
C ALA A 55 4.24 -4.21 9.97
N TYR A 56 3.72 -4.38 8.76
CA TYR A 56 2.34 -4.78 8.55
C TYR A 56 2.27 -6.27 8.22
N ASP A 57 1.35 -6.96 8.88
CA ASP A 57 0.93 -8.29 8.46
C ASP A 57 -0.16 -8.12 7.40
N VAL A 58 0.03 -8.73 6.25
CA VAL A 58 -0.89 -8.65 5.13
C VAL A 58 -1.43 -10.05 4.87
N ALA A 59 -2.74 -10.21 4.98
CA ALA A 59 -3.41 -11.47 4.66
C ALA A 59 -4.47 -11.17 3.59
N ILE A 60 -4.24 -11.66 2.39
CA ILE A 60 -5.14 -11.51 1.25
C ILE A 60 -5.44 -12.90 0.71
N ASP A 61 -6.73 -13.24 0.61
CA ASP A 61 -7.12 -14.52 0.04
C ASP A 61 -6.58 -14.63 -1.39
N GLU A 62 -5.94 -15.74 -1.68
CA GLU A 62 -5.24 -15.94 -2.95
C GLU A 62 -6.16 -15.79 -4.17
N TRP A 63 -7.40 -16.23 -4.04
CA TRP A 63 -8.34 -16.16 -5.16
C TRP A 63 -8.65 -14.73 -5.59
N ILE A 64 -8.51 -13.75 -4.70
CA ILE A 64 -8.75 -12.33 -5.02
C ILE A 64 -7.78 -11.88 -6.12
N SER A 65 -6.50 -12.21 -5.97
CA SER A 65 -5.48 -11.83 -6.96
C SER A 65 -5.70 -12.51 -8.31
N ARG A 66 -6.44 -13.62 -8.33
CA ARG A 66 -6.70 -14.39 -9.54
C ARG A 66 -7.98 -13.99 -10.27
N ARG A 67 -8.83 -13.17 -9.66
CA ARG A 67 -10.04 -12.69 -10.33
C ARG A 67 -9.66 -11.86 -11.55
N ASP A 68 -10.37 -12.03 -12.64
CA ASP A 68 -10.05 -11.41 -13.93
C ASP A 68 -9.79 -9.90 -13.83
N GLY A 69 -10.68 -9.17 -13.17
CA GLY A 69 -10.52 -7.71 -13.04
C GLY A 69 -9.30 -7.31 -12.23
N VAL A 70 -8.99 -8.05 -11.17
CA VAL A 70 -7.82 -7.78 -10.31
C VAL A 70 -6.54 -8.23 -11.01
N ASP A 71 -6.54 -9.42 -11.58
CA ASP A 71 -5.39 -9.95 -12.30
C ASP A 71 -4.99 -9.05 -13.47
N ASN A 72 -5.96 -8.62 -14.27
CA ASN A 72 -5.68 -7.74 -15.40
C ASN A 72 -5.15 -6.37 -14.97
N ALA A 73 -5.68 -5.83 -13.88
CA ALA A 73 -5.31 -4.48 -13.44
C ALA A 73 -3.98 -4.45 -12.68
N TRP A 74 -3.67 -5.48 -11.91
CA TRP A 74 -2.60 -5.42 -10.91
C TRP A 74 -1.48 -6.42 -11.08
N SER A 75 -1.65 -7.46 -11.91
CA SER A 75 -0.62 -8.46 -12.10
C SER A 75 0.37 -8.09 -13.18
N VAL A 76 1.59 -8.57 -13.02
CA VAL A 76 2.63 -8.50 -14.06
C VAL A 76 2.82 -9.90 -14.60
N LYS A 77 2.81 -10.04 -15.92
CA LYS A 77 2.96 -11.33 -16.59
C LYS A 77 4.17 -11.32 -17.50
N ARG A 78 4.88 -12.44 -17.51
CA ARG A 78 6.01 -12.68 -18.39
C ARG A 78 5.56 -13.66 -19.47
N GLU A 79 5.85 -13.33 -20.72
CA GLU A 79 5.57 -14.20 -21.83
C GLU A 79 6.79 -15.05 -22.15
N SER A 80 6.59 -16.36 -22.28
CA SER A 80 7.64 -17.27 -22.69
C SER A 80 7.79 -17.24 -24.23
N PRO A 81 8.91 -17.75 -24.77
CA PRO A 81 9.08 -17.84 -26.23
C PRO A 81 7.95 -18.63 -26.93
N SER A 82 7.30 -19.53 -26.22
CA SER A 82 6.17 -20.31 -26.76
C SER A 82 4.84 -19.56 -26.69
N GLY A 83 4.84 -18.32 -26.18
CA GLY A 83 3.62 -17.51 -26.05
C GLY A 83 2.84 -17.74 -24.77
N TYR A 84 3.30 -18.60 -23.89
CA TYR A 84 2.67 -18.83 -22.59
C TYR A 84 2.97 -17.67 -21.65
N LYS A 85 1.92 -17.15 -21.00
CA LYS A 85 2.06 -16.07 -20.04
C LYS A 85 2.04 -16.60 -18.62
N LYS A 86 3.04 -16.25 -17.83
CA LYS A 86 3.14 -16.62 -16.43
C LYS A 86 3.04 -15.37 -15.57
N THR A 87 2.21 -15.42 -14.54
CA THR A 87 2.12 -14.33 -13.57
C THR A 87 3.37 -14.34 -12.68
N VAL A 88 4.09 -13.24 -12.65
CA VAL A 88 5.32 -13.08 -11.86
C VAL A 88 5.16 -12.09 -10.71
N PHE A 89 4.05 -11.37 -10.66
CA PHE A 89 3.75 -10.39 -9.63
C PHE A 89 2.24 -10.23 -9.53
N THR A 90 1.71 -10.20 -8.32
CA THR A 90 0.26 -10.16 -8.08
C THR A 90 -0.15 -8.90 -7.30
N PHE A 91 -1.45 -8.69 -7.18
CA PHE A 91 -1.99 -7.63 -6.33
C PHE A 91 -1.47 -7.75 -4.89
N ALA A 92 -1.45 -8.96 -4.34
CA ALA A 92 -0.94 -9.18 -2.99
C ALA A 92 0.52 -8.76 -2.87
N ASP A 93 1.33 -9.03 -3.89
CA ASP A 93 2.73 -8.60 -3.91
C ASP A 93 2.83 -7.07 -3.95
N ALA A 94 1.97 -6.41 -4.72
CA ALA A 94 1.94 -4.94 -4.78
C ALA A 94 1.59 -4.34 -3.42
N VAL A 95 0.62 -4.90 -2.72
CA VAL A 95 0.23 -4.46 -1.38
C VAL A 95 1.38 -4.62 -0.40
N LYS A 96 2.04 -5.76 -0.41
CA LYS A 96 3.18 -6.02 0.48
C LYS A 96 4.32 -5.03 0.23
N CYS A 97 4.64 -4.75 -1.02
CA CYS A 97 5.66 -3.76 -1.37
C CYS A 97 5.26 -2.36 -0.92
N ALA A 98 4.01 -1.96 -1.17
CA ALA A 98 3.53 -0.65 -0.78
C ALA A 98 3.60 -0.43 0.74
N LEU A 99 3.24 -1.44 1.52
CA LEU A 99 3.21 -1.35 2.98
C LEU A 99 4.59 -1.51 3.63
N SER A 100 5.51 -2.19 2.97
CA SER A 100 6.88 -2.37 3.49
C SER A 100 7.82 -1.25 3.08
N GLY A 101 7.44 -0.45 2.09
CA GLY A 101 8.31 0.58 1.52
C GLY A 101 9.43 0.03 0.65
N LYS A 102 9.45 -1.27 0.39
CA LYS A 102 10.47 -1.90 -0.44
C LYS A 102 10.08 -1.86 -1.90
N SER A 103 11.07 -1.64 -2.77
CA SER A 103 10.85 -1.72 -4.21
C SER A 103 10.80 -3.18 -4.64
N PRO A 104 9.87 -3.57 -5.53
CA PRO A 104 9.85 -4.92 -6.04
C PRO A 104 11.04 -5.19 -6.97
N VAL A 105 11.56 -6.41 -6.91
CA VAL A 105 12.57 -6.90 -7.87
C VAL A 105 12.12 -8.27 -8.32
N ILE A 106 11.98 -8.44 -9.63
CA ILE A 106 11.56 -9.70 -10.22
C ILE A 106 12.76 -10.29 -10.94
N TYR A 107 12.98 -11.58 -10.77
CA TYR A 107 14.12 -12.28 -11.35
C TYR A 107 13.64 -13.27 -12.39
N HIS A 108 14.49 -13.47 -13.41
CA HIS A 108 14.36 -14.64 -14.27
C HIS A 108 14.76 -15.87 -13.47
N PRO A 109 14.10 -17.01 -13.70
CA PRO A 109 14.51 -18.25 -13.03
C PRO A 109 15.96 -18.57 -13.39
N LYS A 110 16.66 -19.24 -12.49
CA LYS A 110 18.01 -19.74 -12.78
C LYS A 110 17.99 -20.65 -14.00
N GLY A 111 18.93 -20.46 -14.89
CA GLY A 111 19.18 -21.43 -15.95
C GLY A 111 19.76 -22.70 -15.36
N HIS A 112 19.77 -23.78 -16.18
CA HIS A 112 20.26 -25.08 -15.73
C HIS A 112 21.71 -25.04 -15.26
N TYR A 113 22.50 -24.14 -15.83
CA TYR A 113 23.94 -24.00 -15.54
C TYR A 113 24.26 -22.71 -14.78
N ASP A 114 23.28 -21.91 -14.43
CA ASP A 114 23.50 -20.64 -13.77
C ASP A 114 23.46 -20.76 -12.24
N ASP A 115 24.43 -20.14 -11.58
CA ASP A 115 24.46 -20.10 -10.11
C ASP A 115 23.50 -19.08 -9.53
N LYS A 116 23.13 -18.06 -10.28
CA LYS A 116 22.32 -16.95 -9.81
C LYS A 116 21.17 -16.64 -10.75
N ALA A 117 20.04 -16.26 -10.18
CA ALA A 117 18.95 -15.66 -10.95
C ALA A 117 19.37 -14.25 -11.39
N THR A 118 18.97 -13.85 -12.59
CA THR A 118 19.23 -12.51 -13.11
C THR A 118 17.98 -11.64 -13.01
N PRO A 119 18.13 -10.32 -12.76
CA PRO A 119 16.97 -9.44 -12.70
C PRO A 119 16.23 -9.38 -14.04
N ASP A 120 14.90 -9.46 -13.97
CA ASP A 120 14.03 -9.20 -15.10
C ASP A 120 13.64 -7.72 -15.05
N ILE A 121 14.39 -6.91 -15.79
CA ILE A 121 14.26 -5.45 -15.73
C ILE A 121 12.87 -4.99 -16.16
N GLU A 122 12.35 -5.53 -17.25
CA GLU A 122 11.06 -5.13 -17.79
C GLU A 122 9.91 -5.43 -16.81
N SER A 123 9.87 -6.66 -16.30
CA SER A 123 8.84 -7.04 -15.31
C SER A 123 8.99 -6.25 -14.02
N THR A 124 10.22 -5.99 -13.58
CA THR A 124 10.50 -5.20 -12.38
C THR A 124 9.97 -3.77 -12.52
N GLU A 125 10.23 -3.12 -13.66
CA GLU A 125 9.74 -1.76 -13.89
C GLU A 125 8.21 -1.70 -13.92
N GLU A 126 7.59 -2.70 -14.52
CA GLU A 126 6.12 -2.79 -14.53
C GLU A 126 5.57 -2.99 -13.13
N ALA A 127 6.20 -3.85 -12.33
CA ALA A 127 5.82 -4.06 -10.93
C ALA A 127 5.95 -2.77 -10.11
N LYS A 128 7.00 -2.01 -10.31
CA LYS A 128 7.17 -0.70 -9.66
C LYS A 128 6.05 0.25 -10.01
N ARG A 129 5.62 0.28 -11.27
CA ARG A 129 4.49 1.11 -11.69
C ARG A 129 3.20 0.70 -10.98
N LYS A 130 2.96 -0.60 -10.80
CA LYS A 130 1.79 -1.09 -10.08
C LYS A 130 1.80 -0.66 -8.62
N VAL A 131 2.95 -0.74 -7.96
CA VAL A 131 3.09 -0.30 -6.57
C VAL A 131 2.85 1.21 -6.45
N GLU A 132 3.43 2.02 -7.34
CA GLU A 132 3.25 3.47 -7.32
C GLU A 132 1.80 3.86 -7.61
N GLU A 133 1.14 3.15 -8.51
CA GLU A 133 -0.28 3.37 -8.79
C GLU A 133 -1.14 3.10 -7.56
N LEU A 134 -0.86 2.00 -6.84
CA LEU A 134 -1.58 1.68 -5.62
C LEU A 134 -1.43 2.79 -4.57
N LYS A 135 -0.21 3.26 -4.37
CA LYS A 135 0.07 4.36 -3.43
C LYS A 135 -0.65 5.65 -3.84
N SER A 136 -0.66 5.95 -5.12
CA SER A 136 -1.32 7.14 -5.65
C SER A 136 -2.83 7.06 -5.46
N GLN A 137 -3.42 5.93 -5.76
CA GLN A 137 -4.85 5.71 -5.57
C GLN A 137 -5.25 5.85 -4.11
N PHE A 138 -4.40 5.42 -3.18
CA PHE A 138 -4.66 5.59 -1.76
C PHE A 138 -4.79 7.07 -1.38
N LYS A 139 -3.87 7.89 -1.86
CA LYS A 139 -3.90 9.34 -1.56
C LYS A 139 -5.18 9.99 -2.03
N ASP A 140 -5.67 9.59 -3.19
CA ASP A 140 -6.93 10.14 -3.73
C ASP A 140 -8.13 9.59 -2.98
N TRP A 141 -8.16 8.28 -2.76
CA TRP A 141 -9.27 7.59 -2.11
C TRP A 141 -9.51 8.07 -0.66
N VAL A 142 -8.42 8.31 0.05
CA VAL A 142 -8.49 8.56 1.49
C VAL A 142 -9.29 9.82 1.84
N TRP A 143 -9.30 10.79 0.94
CA TRP A 143 -10.03 12.05 1.14
C TRP A 143 -11.40 12.11 0.47
N GLU A 144 -11.79 11.08 -0.28
CA GLU A 144 -13.07 11.08 -1.00
C GLU A 144 -14.29 11.02 -0.08
N ASP A 145 -14.19 10.30 1.03
CA ASP A 145 -15.28 10.17 1.98
C ASP A 145 -15.12 11.19 3.11
N SER A 146 -16.15 12.03 3.32
CA SER A 146 -16.05 13.11 4.29
C SER A 146 -15.88 12.62 5.73
N ASP A 147 -16.56 11.53 6.10
CA ASP A 147 -16.44 10.98 7.45
C ASP A 147 -15.03 10.43 7.69
N ARG A 148 -14.50 9.74 6.70
CA ARG A 148 -13.13 9.24 6.76
C ARG A 148 -12.11 10.37 6.81
N ALA A 149 -12.30 11.39 5.98
CA ALA A 149 -11.45 12.57 5.97
C ALA A 149 -11.44 13.29 7.32
N GLU A 150 -12.61 13.46 7.91
CA GLU A 150 -12.73 14.07 9.24
C GLU A 150 -12.02 13.24 10.30
N ARG A 151 -12.24 11.92 10.29
CA ARG A 151 -11.59 11.00 11.24
C ARG A 151 -10.07 11.10 11.14
N LEU A 152 -9.54 11.06 9.94
CA LEU A 152 -8.10 11.10 9.71
C LEU A 152 -7.51 12.47 10.06
N THR A 153 -8.22 13.55 9.76
CA THR A 153 -7.80 14.89 10.16
C THR A 153 -7.69 15.00 11.68
N ASN A 154 -8.66 14.47 12.40
CA ASN A 154 -8.66 14.48 13.85
C ASN A 154 -7.51 13.64 14.41
N ILE A 155 -7.29 12.45 13.87
CA ILE A 155 -6.17 11.58 14.30
C ILE A 155 -4.84 12.30 14.06
N TYR A 156 -4.66 12.90 12.90
CA TYR A 156 -3.42 13.61 12.59
C TYR A 156 -3.16 14.73 13.59
N ASN A 157 -4.15 15.56 13.87
CA ASN A 157 -3.99 16.67 14.78
C ASN A 157 -3.79 16.23 16.22
N GLU A 158 -4.42 15.13 16.64
CA GLU A 158 -4.24 14.60 17.98
C GLU A 158 -2.88 13.92 18.19
N THR A 159 -2.36 13.25 17.18
CA THR A 159 -1.15 12.41 17.32
C THR A 159 0.10 13.06 16.74
N GLN A 160 0.01 13.71 15.59
CA GLN A 160 1.18 14.24 14.90
C GLN A 160 1.38 15.73 15.16
N ASN A 161 0.32 16.51 15.11
CA ASN A 161 0.42 17.95 15.29
C ASN A 161 0.85 18.32 16.72
N VAL A 162 0.26 17.65 17.71
CA VAL A 162 0.58 17.92 19.13
C VAL A 162 1.93 17.40 19.56
N MET A 163 2.54 16.51 18.78
CA MET A 163 3.86 15.94 19.07
C MET A 163 5.00 16.77 18.51
N VAL A 164 4.71 17.83 17.77
CA VAL A 164 5.75 18.72 17.24
C VAL A 164 6.44 19.41 18.41
N PRO A 165 7.80 19.35 18.50
CA PRO A 165 8.52 19.99 19.58
C PRO A 165 8.28 21.50 19.59
N ARG A 166 8.17 22.04 20.76
CA ARG A 166 8.00 23.49 20.96
C ARG A 166 9.22 24.09 21.57
N LYS A 167 9.48 25.26 21.17
CA LYS A 167 10.66 25.98 21.66
C LYS A 167 10.26 27.26 22.35
#